data_3e1c67ea704465795f433ca647c02691
#
_entry.id   3e1c67ea704465795f433ca647c02691
#
_cell.length_a   1.000
_cell.length_b   1.000
_cell.length_c   1.000
_cell.angle_alpha   90.00
_cell.angle_beta   90.00
_cell.angle_gamma   90.00
#
_symmetry.space_group_name_H-M   'P 1'
#
loop_
_entity.id
_entity.type
_entity.pdbx_description
1 polymer ?
#
loop_
_entity_poly.entity_id
_entity_poly.type
_entity_poly.pdbx_seq_one_letter_code
_entity_poly.pdbx_strand_id
1 'polypeptide(L)'
;MTKMPKKFHDNVPELLAGAGFGPDMIDALLDLDGTMFLWHRASSKGEVPAKILAELGSSVEVGQFYAMTAIFRIQEGVGRDIAEPATIGLLAEEMNIDPSRASRVASDLIAKGLVRREAAQDDGRKSILVLTDAAIALFRAYKELKWAKVIEVYRDWNADDIAAFSRLLGRYVGDMRRVLHGQD
;
A
#
# COMPACT_ATOMS: atom_id res chain seq x y z
N MET A 1 4.24 -10.32 22.27
CA MET A 1 5.06 -9.79 21.16
C MET A 1 6.05 -10.86 20.72
N THR A 2 6.18 -11.15 19.43
CA THR A 2 7.17 -12.11 18.91
C THR A 2 8.53 -11.45 18.94
N LYS A 3 9.39 -11.87 19.87
CA LYS A 3 10.74 -11.31 20.00
C LYS A 3 11.58 -11.75 18.78
N MET A 4 12.16 -10.79 18.07
CA MET A 4 13.02 -11.07 16.94
C MET A 4 14.27 -11.87 17.36
N PRO A 5 14.80 -12.81 16.52
CA PRO A 5 16.04 -13.49 16.83
C PRO A 5 17.20 -12.50 17.02
N LYS A 6 18.10 -12.76 17.97
CA LYS A 6 19.27 -11.89 18.23
C LYS A 6 20.07 -11.55 16.98
N LYS A 7 20.21 -12.50 16.05
CA LYS A 7 20.90 -12.30 14.75
C LYS A 7 20.21 -11.31 13.81
N PHE A 8 18.97 -10.93 14.08
CA PHE A 8 18.23 -10.00 13.23
C PHE A 8 18.77 -8.57 13.34
N HIS A 9 19.22 -8.20 14.54
CA HIS A 9 19.81 -6.89 14.84
C HIS A 9 21.30 -6.99 15.19
N ASP A 10 22.03 -7.94 14.57
CA ASP A 10 23.46 -8.10 14.81
C ASP A 10 24.22 -6.79 14.50
N ASN A 11 25.06 -6.32 15.40
CA ASN A 11 25.79 -5.03 15.36
C ASN A 11 24.93 -3.73 15.40
N VAL A 12 23.62 -3.80 15.41
CA VAL A 12 22.77 -2.61 15.43
C VAL A 12 22.83 -1.88 16.78
N PRO A 13 22.82 -2.57 17.95
CA PRO A 13 22.99 -1.91 19.24
C PRO A 13 24.25 -1.07 19.34
N GLU A 14 25.39 -1.57 18.84
CA GLU A 14 26.68 -0.89 18.85
C GLU A 14 26.68 0.36 17.94
N LEU A 15 26.03 0.27 16.77
CA LEU A 15 25.86 1.42 15.86
C LEU A 15 25.02 2.51 16.52
N LEU A 16 23.92 2.15 17.17
CA LEU A 16 23.05 3.10 17.87
C LEU A 16 23.76 3.75 19.08
N ALA A 17 24.49 2.96 19.86
CA ALA A 17 25.30 3.47 20.96
C ALA A 17 26.40 4.43 20.46
N GLY A 18 27.07 4.11 19.36
CA GLY A 18 28.03 4.98 18.69
C GLY A 18 27.43 6.29 18.18
N ALA A 19 26.16 6.28 17.84
CA ALA A 19 25.40 7.48 17.46
C ALA A 19 24.87 8.29 18.66
N GLY A 20 25.15 7.84 19.90
CA GLY A 20 24.77 8.56 21.13
C GLY A 20 23.40 8.18 21.71
N PHE A 21 22.77 7.12 21.25
CA PHE A 21 21.51 6.64 21.83
C PHE A 21 21.76 5.89 23.14
N GLY A 22 20.94 6.18 24.17
CA GLY A 22 20.99 5.47 25.44
C GLY A 22 20.32 4.08 25.38
N PRO A 23 20.61 3.20 26.37
CA PRO A 23 20.13 1.82 26.38
C PRO A 23 18.62 1.67 26.18
N ASP A 24 17.81 2.43 26.93
CA ASP A 24 16.35 2.37 26.84
C ASP A 24 15.82 2.75 25.45
N MET A 25 16.47 3.72 24.78
CA MET A 25 16.14 4.13 23.43
C MET A 25 16.54 3.06 22.42
N ILE A 26 17.68 2.41 22.62
CA ILE A 26 18.14 1.30 21.76
C ILE A 26 17.13 0.17 21.82
N ASP A 27 16.74 -0.26 23.01
CA ASP A 27 15.75 -1.35 23.17
C ASP A 27 14.41 -1.00 22.50
N ALA A 28 13.93 0.23 22.69
CA ALA A 28 12.69 0.69 22.06
C ALA A 28 12.78 0.73 20.51
N LEU A 29 13.92 1.16 19.96
CA LEU A 29 14.14 1.18 18.51
C LEU A 29 14.19 -0.23 17.90
N LEU A 30 14.83 -1.19 18.56
CA LEU A 30 14.90 -2.58 18.13
C LEU A 30 13.52 -3.25 18.15
N ASP A 31 12.73 -3.00 19.20
CA ASP A 31 11.35 -3.50 19.29
C ASP A 31 10.45 -2.89 18.21
N LEU A 32 10.60 -1.59 17.94
CA LEU A 32 9.89 -0.89 16.89
C LEU A 32 10.24 -1.46 15.50
N ASP A 33 11.55 -1.61 15.20
CA ASP A 33 12.02 -2.17 13.93
C ASP A 33 11.48 -3.59 13.71
N GLY A 34 11.55 -4.45 14.72
CA GLY A 34 10.98 -5.79 14.65
C GLY A 34 9.48 -5.80 14.37
N THR A 35 8.73 -4.90 15.00
CA THR A 35 7.28 -4.76 14.78
C THR A 35 6.98 -4.27 13.36
N MET A 36 7.71 -3.27 12.89
CA MET A 36 7.57 -2.74 11.54
C MET A 36 7.96 -3.77 10.47
N PHE A 37 9.01 -4.57 10.71
CA PHE A 37 9.39 -5.66 9.80
C PHE A 37 8.25 -6.67 9.64
N LEU A 38 7.63 -7.12 10.74
CA LEU A 38 6.51 -8.06 10.70
C LEU A 38 5.30 -7.47 9.96
N TRP A 39 4.99 -6.21 10.22
CA TRP A 39 3.92 -5.48 9.52
C TRP A 39 4.21 -5.33 8.02
N HIS A 40 5.43 -4.91 7.67
CA HIS A 40 5.85 -4.78 6.28
C HIS A 40 5.76 -6.12 5.54
N ARG A 41 6.23 -7.20 6.16
CA ARG A 41 6.16 -8.54 5.57
C ARG A 41 4.71 -8.96 5.29
N ALA A 42 3.79 -8.78 6.25
CA ALA A 42 2.37 -9.12 6.06
C ALA A 42 1.73 -8.27 4.95
N SER A 43 2.04 -6.97 4.93
CA SER A 43 1.55 -6.04 3.91
C SER A 43 2.09 -6.37 2.52
N SER A 44 3.40 -6.64 2.39
CA SER A 44 4.05 -6.96 1.12
C SER A 44 3.59 -8.28 0.51
N LYS A 45 3.19 -9.25 1.34
CA LYS A 45 2.59 -10.51 0.89
C LYS A 45 1.13 -10.37 0.45
N GLY A 46 0.52 -9.20 0.65
CA GLY A 46 -0.88 -8.99 0.34
C GLY A 46 -1.83 -9.82 1.20
N GLU A 47 -1.44 -10.22 2.41
CA GLU A 47 -2.24 -11.10 3.28
C GLU A 47 -3.59 -10.47 3.64
N VAL A 48 -3.61 -9.16 3.91
CA VAL A 48 -4.85 -8.45 4.25
C VAL A 48 -5.80 -8.38 3.06
N PRO A 49 -5.39 -7.86 1.87
CA PRO A 49 -6.29 -7.84 0.72
C PRO A 49 -6.71 -9.24 0.27
N ALA A 50 -5.84 -10.26 0.34
CA ALA A 50 -6.21 -11.63 0.02
C ALA A 50 -7.36 -12.15 0.89
N LYS A 51 -7.29 -11.95 2.20
CA LYS A 51 -8.33 -12.36 3.15
C LYS A 51 -9.65 -11.63 2.91
N ILE A 52 -9.60 -10.31 2.67
CA ILE A 52 -10.81 -9.51 2.43
C ILE A 52 -11.47 -9.93 1.11
N LEU A 53 -10.70 -10.07 0.03
CA LEU A 53 -11.23 -10.50 -1.27
C LEU A 53 -11.85 -11.91 -1.20
N ALA A 54 -11.21 -12.83 -0.49
CA ALA A 54 -11.76 -14.18 -0.26
C ALA A 54 -13.08 -14.15 0.53
N GLU A 55 -13.16 -13.33 1.58
CA GLU A 55 -14.37 -13.18 2.40
C GLU A 55 -15.53 -12.54 1.60
N LEU A 56 -15.20 -11.68 0.63
CA LEU A 56 -16.18 -11.14 -0.32
C LEU A 56 -16.58 -12.13 -1.42
N GLY A 57 -16.00 -13.33 -1.46
CA GLY A 57 -16.22 -14.29 -2.55
C GLY A 57 -15.73 -13.78 -3.92
N SER A 58 -14.80 -12.82 -3.94
CA SER A 58 -14.31 -12.23 -5.17
C SER A 58 -13.37 -13.17 -5.91
N SER A 59 -13.53 -13.29 -7.24
CA SER A 59 -12.58 -13.98 -8.12
C SER A 59 -11.35 -13.14 -8.50
N VAL A 60 -11.25 -11.93 -7.95
CA VAL A 60 -10.13 -11.01 -8.21
C VAL A 60 -8.92 -11.42 -7.37
N GLU A 61 -7.80 -11.64 -8.03
CA GLU A 61 -6.52 -11.90 -7.37
C GLU A 61 -5.93 -10.62 -6.78
N VAL A 62 -5.06 -10.75 -5.77
CA VAL A 62 -4.41 -9.61 -5.10
C VAL A 62 -3.67 -8.72 -6.09
N GLY A 63 -2.94 -9.31 -7.06
CA GLY A 63 -2.24 -8.54 -8.10
C GLY A 63 -3.19 -7.75 -9.00
N GLN A 64 -4.34 -8.31 -9.33
CA GLN A 64 -5.41 -7.64 -10.08
C GLN A 64 -6.05 -6.51 -9.25
N PHE A 65 -6.27 -6.74 -7.97
CA PHE A 65 -6.77 -5.71 -7.06
C PHE A 65 -5.80 -4.53 -6.94
N TYR A 66 -4.50 -4.81 -6.85
CA TYR A 66 -3.47 -3.77 -6.86
C TYR A 66 -3.44 -2.99 -8.18
N ALA A 67 -3.63 -3.67 -9.33
CA ALA A 67 -3.72 -2.99 -10.62
C ALA A 67 -4.95 -2.06 -10.70
N MET A 68 -6.11 -2.50 -10.21
CA MET A 68 -7.29 -1.62 -10.10
C MET A 68 -7.01 -0.42 -9.18
N THR A 69 -6.35 -0.64 -8.03
CA THR A 69 -5.97 0.43 -7.12
C THR A 69 -4.97 1.40 -7.76
N ALA A 70 -4.02 0.91 -8.56
CA ALA A 70 -3.08 1.73 -9.32
C ALA A 70 -3.81 2.59 -10.36
N ILE A 71 -4.74 2.01 -11.14
CA ILE A 71 -5.59 2.76 -12.08
C ILE A 71 -6.35 3.88 -11.35
N PHE A 72 -6.96 3.57 -10.21
CA PHE A 72 -7.67 4.57 -9.40
C PHE A 72 -6.74 5.70 -8.94
N ARG A 73 -5.54 5.37 -8.42
CA ARG A 73 -4.58 6.37 -7.96
C ARG A 73 -4.10 7.28 -9.08
N ILE A 74 -3.85 6.73 -10.27
CA ILE A 74 -3.46 7.52 -11.45
C ILE A 74 -4.58 8.50 -11.82
N GLN A 75 -5.82 8.01 -11.89
CA GLN A 75 -6.98 8.81 -12.29
C GLN A 75 -7.34 9.92 -11.29
N GLU A 76 -7.18 9.66 -9.99
CA GLU A 76 -7.52 10.61 -8.92
C GLU A 76 -6.31 11.42 -8.41
N GLY A 77 -5.10 11.18 -8.92
CA GLY A 77 -3.89 11.87 -8.48
C GLY A 77 -3.45 11.50 -7.05
N VAL A 78 -3.86 10.34 -6.53
CA VAL A 78 -3.54 9.95 -5.16
C VAL A 78 -2.06 9.55 -5.04
N GLY A 79 -1.28 10.37 -4.30
CA GLY A 79 0.16 10.18 -4.14
C GLY A 79 0.97 10.55 -5.39
N ARG A 80 0.40 11.34 -6.29
CA ARG A 80 1.00 11.88 -7.52
C ARG A 80 0.80 13.39 -7.56
N ASP A 81 1.63 14.10 -8.34
CA ASP A 81 1.52 15.55 -8.48
C ASP A 81 0.25 15.99 -9.23
N ILE A 82 -0.18 15.17 -10.20
CA ILE A 82 -1.38 15.42 -11.02
C ILE A 82 -2.18 14.14 -11.25
N ALA A 83 -3.48 14.30 -11.47
CA ALA A 83 -4.37 13.25 -11.98
C ALA A 83 -4.20 13.12 -13.50
N GLU A 84 -4.11 11.90 -14.00
CA GLU A 84 -3.88 11.63 -15.42
C GLU A 84 -4.76 10.45 -15.90
N PRO A 85 -5.11 10.40 -17.20
CA PRO A 85 -5.74 9.22 -17.79
C PRO A 85 -4.82 7.98 -17.66
N ALA A 86 -5.31 6.91 -17.05
CA ALA A 86 -4.50 5.72 -16.81
C ALA A 86 -4.21 4.99 -18.13
N THR A 87 -2.94 4.93 -18.51
CA THR A 87 -2.45 4.14 -19.66
C THR A 87 -1.76 2.86 -19.19
N ILE A 88 -1.50 1.91 -20.11
CA ILE A 88 -0.69 0.71 -19.80
C ILE A 88 0.72 1.11 -19.31
N GLY A 89 1.32 2.15 -19.89
CA GLY A 89 2.63 2.64 -19.48
C GLY A 89 2.63 3.16 -18.04
N LEU A 90 1.68 4.04 -17.70
CA LEU A 90 1.51 4.55 -16.33
C LEU A 90 1.15 3.46 -15.33
N LEU A 91 0.35 2.47 -15.74
CA LEU A 91 0.05 1.31 -14.90
C LEU A 91 1.29 0.48 -14.60
N ALA A 92 2.15 0.25 -15.61
CA ALA A 92 3.40 -0.48 -15.47
C ALA A 92 4.36 0.25 -14.51
N GLU A 93 4.50 1.55 -14.67
CA GLU A 93 5.29 2.43 -13.80
C GLU A 93 4.78 2.40 -12.36
N GLU A 94 3.48 2.65 -12.15
CA GLU A 94 2.84 2.71 -10.84
C GLU A 94 2.94 1.38 -10.06
N MET A 95 2.93 0.25 -10.78
CA MET A 95 3.07 -1.08 -10.20
C MET A 95 4.52 -1.58 -10.15
N ASN A 96 5.47 -0.85 -10.71
CA ASN A 96 6.86 -1.25 -10.88
C ASN A 96 7.00 -2.64 -11.53
N ILE A 97 6.31 -2.83 -12.66
CA ILE A 97 6.33 -4.05 -13.49
C ILE A 97 6.59 -3.70 -14.95
N ASP A 98 6.94 -4.70 -15.76
CA ASP A 98 7.11 -4.50 -17.20
C ASP A 98 5.76 -4.23 -17.90
N PRO A 99 5.76 -3.45 -19.03
CA PRO A 99 4.54 -3.12 -19.76
C PRO A 99 3.78 -4.33 -20.29
N SER A 100 4.45 -5.42 -20.59
CA SER A 100 3.79 -6.64 -21.10
C SER A 100 2.99 -7.33 -19.97
N ARG A 101 3.50 -7.31 -18.76
CA ARG A 101 2.79 -7.79 -17.57
C ARG A 101 1.62 -6.89 -17.21
N ALA A 102 1.80 -5.57 -17.25
CA ALA A 102 0.71 -4.61 -17.06
C ALA A 102 -0.41 -4.81 -18.08
N SER A 103 -0.07 -5.01 -19.35
CA SER A 103 -1.04 -5.30 -20.41
C SER A 103 -1.82 -6.59 -20.16
N ARG A 104 -1.17 -7.66 -19.69
CA ARG A 104 -1.86 -8.92 -19.36
C ARG A 104 -2.83 -8.74 -18.19
N VAL A 105 -2.39 -8.12 -17.11
CA VAL A 105 -3.25 -7.85 -15.95
C VAL A 105 -4.44 -6.97 -16.34
N ALA A 106 -4.23 -5.94 -17.16
CA ALA A 106 -5.31 -5.10 -17.68
C ALA A 106 -6.30 -5.89 -18.55
N SER A 107 -5.80 -6.79 -19.39
CA SER A 107 -6.64 -7.66 -20.23
C SER A 107 -7.49 -8.62 -19.40
N ASP A 108 -6.93 -9.19 -18.34
CA ASP A 108 -7.66 -10.05 -17.41
C ASP A 108 -8.77 -9.27 -16.67
N LEU A 109 -8.49 -8.03 -16.26
CA LEU A 109 -9.48 -7.16 -15.62
C LEU A 109 -10.59 -6.75 -16.59
N ILE A 110 -10.26 -6.54 -17.88
CA ILE A 110 -11.24 -6.27 -18.92
C ILE A 110 -12.13 -7.51 -19.13
N ALA A 111 -11.54 -8.69 -19.22
CA ALA A 111 -12.29 -9.94 -19.34
C ALA A 111 -13.25 -10.18 -18.15
N LYS A 112 -12.89 -9.71 -16.97
CA LYS A 112 -13.73 -9.75 -15.76
C LYS A 112 -14.77 -8.60 -15.69
N GLY A 113 -14.79 -7.68 -16.66
CA GLY A 113 -15.70 -6.54 -16.68
C GLY A 113 -15.41 -5.47 -15.62
N LEU A 114 -14.20 -5.48 -15.06
CA LEU A 114 -13.79 -4.53 -13.99
C LEU A 114 -13.08 -3.28 -14.54
N VAL A 115 -12.50 -3.41 -15.73
CA VAL A 115 -11.84 -2.32 -16.46
C VAL A 115 -12.39 -2.31 -17.88
N ARG A 116 -12.48 -1.13 -18.49
CA ARG A 116 -12.74 -0.99 -19.93
C ARG A 116 -11.66 -0.14 -20.57
N ARG A 117 -11.49 -0.29 -21.88
CA ARG A 117 -10.62 0.58 -22.69
C ARG A 117 -11.45 1.67 -23.32
N GLU A 118 -10.93 2.89 -23.31
CA GLU A 118 -11.48 4.02 -24.04
C GLU A 118 -10.39 4.71 -24.85
N ALA A 119 -10.76 5.43 -25.90
CA ALA A 119 -9.86 6.35 -26.57
C ALA A 119 -9.67 7.59 -25.70
N ALA A 120 -8.43 8.09 -25.60
CA ALA A 120 -8.19 9.34 -24.90
C ALA A 120 -8.87 10.51 -25.64
N GLN A 121 -9.41 11.48 -24.90
CA GLN A 121 -10.16 12.60 -25.49
C GLN A 121 -9.26 13.55 -26.31
N ASP A 122 -8.00 13.68 -25.89
CA ASP A 122 -6.98 14.56 -26.49
C ASP A 122 -6.21 13.92 -27.63
N ASP A 123 -6.10 12.59 -27.66
CA ASP A 123 -5.43 11.83 -28.72
C ASP A 123 -6.11 10.46 -28.86
N GLY A 124 -7.03 10.34 -29.81
CA GLY A 124 -7.76 9.10 -30.10
C GLY A 124 -6.90 7.87 -30.45
N ARG A 125 -5.58 8.05 -30.62
CA ARG A 125 -4.63 6.95 -30.80
C ARG A 125 -4.19 6.33 -29.47
N LYS A 126 -4.34 7.08 -28.34
CA LYS A 126 -4.01 6.60 -27.01
C LYS A 126 -5.20 5.85 -26.42
N SER A 127 -4.94 4.66 -25.93
CA SER A 127 -5.93 3.86 -25.20
C SER A 127 -5.74 4.05 -23.69
N ILE A 128 -6.80 4.41 -23.02
CA ILE A 128 -6.84 4.56 -21.57
C ILE A 128 -7.64 3.44 -20.92
N LEU A 129 -7.31 3.16 -19.67
CA LEU A 129 -7.97 2.20 -18.80
C LEU A 129 -8.94 2.94 -17.90
N VAL A 130 -10.19 2.51 -17.86
CA VAL A 130 -11.23 3.13 -17.02
C VAL A 130 -11.86 2.05 -16.15
N LEU A 131 -11.97 2.32 -14.84
CA LEU A 131 -12.68 1.46 -13.91
C LEU A 131 -14.18 1.47 -14.22
N THR A 132 -14.80 0.29 -14.17
CA THR A 132 -16.25 0.15 -14.35
C THR A 132 -17.00 0.33 -13.02
N ASP A 133 -18.33 0.46 -13.10
CA ASP A 133 -19.19 0.49 -11.91
C ASP A 133 -19.03 -0.77 -11.06
N ALA A 134 -18.78 -1.93 -11.68
CA ALA A 134 -18.49 -3.17 -10.98
C ALA A 134 -17.18 -3.09 -10.18
N ALA A 135 -16.13 -2.46 -10.71
CA ALA A 135 -14.90 -2.21 -9.98
C ALA A 135 -15.12 -1.27 -8.79
N ILE A 136 -15.89 -0.20 -9.00
CA ILE A 136 -16.23 0.76 -7.93
C ILE A 136 -17.07 0.08 -6.83
N ALA A 137 -18.02 -0.78 -7.22
CA ALA A 137 -18.80 -1.57 -6.25
C ALA A 137 -17.90 -2.51 -5.43
N LEU A 138 -16.93 -3.19 -6.08
CA LEU A 138 -15.96 -4.03 -5.39
C LEU A 138 -15.08 -3.21 -4.41
N PHE A 139 -14.61 -2.02 -4.81
CA PHE A 139 -13.86 -1.15 -3.90
C PHE A 139 -14.69 -0.71 -2.69
N ARG A 140 -15.97 -0.44 -2.88
CA ARG A 140 -16.87 -0.08 -1.78
C ARG A 140 -17.02 -1.24 -0.80
N ALA A 141 -17.34 -2.43 -1.28
CA ALA A 141 -17.47 -3.63 -0.46
C ALA A 141 -16.16 -3.97 0.27
N TYR A 142 -15.03 -3.87 -0.45
CA TYR A 142 -13.71 -4.06 0.14
C TYR A 142 -13.44 -3.05 1.27
N LYS A 143 -13.73 -1.77 1.04
CA LYS A 143 -13.55 -0.71 2.04
C LYS A 143 -14.42 -0.96 3.28
N GLU A 144 -15.68 -1.31 3.10
CA GLU A 144 -16.61 -1.60 4.20
C GLU A 144 -16.12 -2.76 5.07
N LEU A 145 -15.74 -3.88 4.44
CA LEU A 145 -15.23 -5.04 5.17
C LEU A 145 -13.88 -4.76 5.84
N LYS A 146 -12.97 -4.04 5.16
CA LYS A 146 -11.71 -3.58 5.74
C LYS A 146 -11.96 -2.76 7.00
N TRP A 147 -12.88 -1.78 6.93
CA TRP A 147 -13.17 -0.92 8.07
C TRP A 147 -13.86 -1.65 9.21
N ALA A 148 -14.70 -2.64 8.92
CA ALA A 148 -15.23 -3.53 9.96
C ALA A 148 -14.10 -4.20 10.76
N LYS A 149 -13.06 -4.70 10.06
CA LYS A 149 -11.88 -5.29 10.72
C LYS A 149 -11.01 -4.25 11.45
N VAL A 150 -10.87 -3.07 10.90
CA VAL A 150 -10.14 -1.96 11.54
C VAL A 150 -10.83 -1.51 12.84
N ILE A 151 -12.16 -1.46 12.85
CA ILE A 151 -12.94 -1.17 14.06
C ILE A 151 -12.63 -2.18 15.16
N GLU A 152 -12.52 -3.48 14.84
CA GLU A 152 -12.15 -4.51 15.83
C GLU A 152 -10.74 -4.29 16.39
N VAL A 153 -9.78 -3.87 15.55
CA VAL A 153 -8.40 -3.58 15.98
C VAL A 153 -8.36 -2.42 16.97
N TYR A 154 -9.15 -1.38 16.74
CA TYR A 154 -9.13 -0.16 17.55
C TYR A 154 -10.20 -0.10 18.66
N ARG A 155 -10.96 -1.19 18.86
CA ARG A 155 -12.10 -1.23 19.79
C ARG A 155 -11.71 -0.78 21.22
N ASP A 156 -10.55 -1.24 21.67
CA ASP A 156 -10.08 -0.97 23.05
C ASP A 156 -9.05 0.19 23.14
N TRP A 157 -8.80 0.88 22.01
CA TRP A 157 -7.92 2.03 22.01
C TRP A 157 -8.69 3.28 22.41
N ASN A 158 -8.08 4.12 23.24
CA ASN A 158 -8.62 5.44 23.52
C ASN A 158 -8.23 6.46 22.42
N ALA A 159 -8.89 7.62 22.44
CA ALA A 159 -8.66 8.66 21.41
C ALA A 159 -7.23 9.21 21.45
N ASP A 160 -6.61 9.30 22.64
CA ASP A 160 -5.26 9.84 22.80
C ASP A 160 -4.22 8.88 22.20
N ASP A 161 -4.38 7.57 22.39
CA ASP A 161 -3.51 6.56 21.78
C ASP A 161 -3.60 6.60 20.25
N ILE A 162 -4.81 6.72 19.68
CA ILE A 162 -5.01 6.84 18.25
C ILE A 162 -4.36 8.11 17.70
N ALA A 163 -4.56 9.24 18.38
CA ALA A 163 -3.96 10.53 18.01
C ALA A 163 -2.42 10.49 18.10
N ALA A 164 -1.88 9.91 19.18
CA ALA A 164 -0.44 9.75 19.34
C ALA A 164 0.16 8.85 18.25
N PHE A 165 -0.46 7.70 17.97
CA PHE A 165 -0.02 6.78 16.92
C PHE A 165 -0.05 7.44 15.54
N SER A 166 -1.14 8.13 15.18
CA SER A 166 -1.28 8.85 13.91
C SER A 166 -0.18 9.91 13.75
N ARG A 167 0.05 10.73 14.77
CA ARG A 167 1.08 11.79 14.76
C ARG A 167 2.48 11.22 14.62
N LEU A 168 2.82 10.18 15.41
CA LEU A 168 4.16 9.57 15.41
C LEU A 168 4.43 8.83 14.09
N LEU A 169 3.45 8.10 13.57
CA LEU A 169 3.57 7.42 12.28
C LEU A 169 3.72 8.42 11.14
N GLY A 170 2.93 9.50 11.14
CA GLY A 170 3.04 10.58 10.14
C GLY A 170 4.42 11.22 10.15
N ARG A 171 4.97 11.53 11.35
CA ARG A 171 6.33 12.05 11.51
C ARG A 171 7.37 11.05 10.97
N TYR A 172 7.28 9.77 11.35
CA TYR A 172 8.19 8.73 10.87
C TYR A 172 8.20 8.64 9.34
N VAL A 173 7.02 8.59 8.71
CA VAL A 173 6.91 8.53 7.24
C VAL A 173 7.50 9.78 6.58
N GLY A 174 7.26 10.97 7.13
CA GLY A 174 7.83 12.22 6.63
C GLY A 174 9.35 12.25 6.74
N ASP A 175 9.90 11.89 7.93
CA ASP A 175 11.34 11.86 8.16
C ASP A 175 12.04 10.82 7.27
N MET A 176 11.45 9.64 7.08
CA MET A 176 11.98 8.61 6.17
C MET A 176 12.03 9.10 4.72
N ARG A 177 10.98 9.77 4.24
CA ARG A 177 10.99 10.34 2.87
C ARG A 177 12.09 11.36 2.70
N ARG A 178 12.25 12.28 3.65
CA ARG A 178 13.31 13.30 3.64
C ARG A 178 14.71 12.68 3.61
N VAL A 179 14.95 11.67 4.47
CA VAL A 179 16.27 11.01 4.56
C VAL A 179 16.59 10.18 3.31
N LEU A 180 15.60 9.49 2.73
CA LEU A 180 15.83 8.62 1.58
C LEU A 180 15.85 9.35 0.23
N HIS A 181 15.10 10.44 0.10
CA HIS A 181 14.95 11.15 -1.18
C HIS A 181 15.60 12.54 -1.20
N GLY A 182 16.19 12.99 -0.08
CA GLY A 182 16.92 14.27 -0.03
C GLY A 182 16.04 15.49 -0.31
N GLN A 183 14.74 15.42 -0.04
CA GLN A 183 13.82 16.55 -0.18
C GLN A 183 13.72 17.29 1.15
N ASP A 184 14.15 18.54 1.15
CA ASP A 184 13.88 19.53 2.18
C ASP A 184 12.39 19.91 2.22
#